data_82c72fe5a68b032847e200b91b33df0e
#
_entry.id   82c72fe5a68b032847e200b91b33df0e
#
_cell.length_a   1.000
_cell.length_b   1.000
_cell.length_c   1.000
_cell.angle_alpha   90.00
_cell.angle_beta   90.00
_cell.angle_gamma   90.00
#
_symmetry.space_group_name_H-M   'P 1'
#
loop_
_entity.id
_entity.type
_entity.pdbx_description
1 polymer ?
#
loop_
_entity_poly.entity_id
_entity_poly.type
_entity_poly.pdbx_seq_one_letter_code
_entity_poly.pdbx_strand_id
1 'polypeptide(L)'
;HAHMSSWRYYMVPNKNQSQYNDFSPFIGTPTDTVFTVSNSDRVNNDGNDYVAYVWADIPGVQKFGIYNGNGNANGPFINTGFRPAIIWYKDRTSGGYWNIRDSKRTPYNGIAQELYTATSEAENTHNTRNVDFLSNGFKIKNAHDAINNSSRQYLYMAWAEAPQFNLYGGQSN
;
A
#
# COMPACT_ATOMS: atom_id res chain seq x y z
N HIS A 1 1.89 1.84 -10.24
CA HIS A 1 0.81 2.37 -9.38
C HIS A 1 0.50 3.82 -9.75
N ALA A 2 -0.79 4.17 -9.82
CA ALA A 2 -1.25 5.50 -10.26
C ALA A 2 -0.69 6.67 -9.40
N HIS A 3 -0.35 6.40 -8.14
CA HIS A 3 0.21 7.39 -7.22
C HIS A 3 1.75 7.43 -7.16
N MET A 4 2.43 6.82 -8.10
CA MET A 4 3.88 7.02 -8.27
C MET A 4 4.14 8.40 -8.88
N SER A 5 5.37 8.90 -8.80
CA SER A 5 5.72 10.24 -9.32
C SER A 5 5.47 10.39 -10.82
N SER A 6 5.52 9.32 -11.56
CA SER A 6 5.06 9.19 -12.95
C SER A 6 4.96 7.70 -13.30
N TRP A 7 4.46 7.36 -14.48
CA TRP A 7 4.41 5.99 -15.01
C TRP A 7 5.79 5.36 -15.24
N ARG A 8 6.83 6.13 -15.17
CA ARG A 8 8.23 5.67 -15.23
C ARG A 8 8.71 5.09 -13.90
N TYR A 9 8.05 5.42 -12.78
CA TYR A 9 8.47 4.95 -11.48
C TYR A 9 7.78 3.63 -11.13
N TYR A 10 8.53 2.78 -10.47
CA TYR A 10 8.05 1.50 -9.93
C TYR A 10 8.69 1.20 -8.58
N MET A 11 8.11 0.27 -7.87
CA MET A 11 8.64 -0.26 -6.61
C MET A 11 8.62 -1.79 -6.66
N VAL A 12 9.59 -2.42 -6.04
CA VAL A 12 9.75 -3.88 -6.04
C VAL A 12 9.35 -4.43 -4.68
N PRO A 13 8.36 -5.36 -4.59
CA PRO A 13 7.82 -5.85 -3.33
C PRO A 13 8.84 -6.55 -2.41
N ASN A 14 9.89 -7.14 -2.96
CA ASN A 14 10.95 -7.81 -2.22
C ASN A 14 12.24 -6.97 -2.10
N LYS A 15 12.13 -5.64 -2.23
CA LYS A 15 13.25 -4.71 -2.07
C LYS A 15 12.91 -3.60 -1.09
N ASN A 16 13.92 -3.10 -0.39
CA ASN A 16 13.78 -2.02 0.59
C ASN A 16 14.08 -0.61 0.05
N GLN A 17 14.42 -0.47 -1.24
CA GLN A 17 14.68 0.84 -1.85
C GLN A 17 13.39 1.65 -2.02
N SER A 18 13.57 2.97 -2.21
CA SER A 18 12.51 3.89 -2.62
C SER A 18 11.97 3.55 -4.02
N GLN A 19 11.12 4.38 -4.56
CA GLN A 19 10.69 4.23 -5.96
C GLN A 19 11.86 4.38 -6.92
N TYR A 20 11.88 3.54 -7.97
CA TYR A 20 12.89 3.54 -9.01
C TYR A 20 12.39 4.22 -10.28
N ASN A 21 13.33 4.71 -11.10
CA ASN A 21 13.09 5.22 -12.44
C ASN A 21 14.20 4.84 -13.45
N ASP A 22 14.95 3.78 -13.18
CA ASP A 22 16.08 3.32 -14.00
C ASP A 22 15.64 2.71 -15.34
N PHE A 23 14.37 2.35 -15.46
CA PHE A 23 13.73 2.02 -16.72
C PHE A 23 12.26 2.43 -16.72
N SER A 24 11.63 2.50 -17.88
CA SER A 24 10.20 2.78 -18.00
C SER A 24 9.42 1.49 -18.19
N PRO A 25 8.73 0.95 -17.16
CA PRO A 25 7.96 -0.28 -17.31
C PRO A 25 6.76 -0.10 -18.25
N PHE A 26 6.23 1.11 -18.36
CA PHE A 26 5.06 1.42 -19.19
C PHE A 26 5.36 2.50 -20.22
N ILE A 27 4.62 2.47 -21.34
CA ILE A 27 4.60 3.49 -22.38
C ILE A 27 3.29 4.26 -22.26
N GLY A 28 3.38 5.57 -22.00
CA GLY A 28 2.22 6.44 -21.85
C GLY A 28 1.41 6.20 -20.57
N THR A 29 0.29 6.88 -20.47
CA THR A 29 -0.65 6.76 -19.35
C THR A 29 -1.61 5.59 -19.61
N PRO A 30 -1.77 4.64 -18.66
CA PRO A 30 -2.81 3.64 -18.76
C PRO A 30 -4.20 4.26 -18.89
N THR A 31 -5.07 3.58 -19.62
CA THR A 31 -6.51 3.91 -19.72
C THR A 31 -7.33 3.04 -18.76
N ASP A 32 -8.64 3.16 -18.80
CA ASP A 32 -9.55 2.35 -17.99
C ASP A 32 -9.55 0.86 -18.38
N THR A 33 -9.06 0.54 -19.57
CA THR A 33 -9.13 -0.82 -20.12
C THR A 33 -7.79 -1.42 -20.48
N VAL A 34 -6.76 -0.58 -20.72
CA VAL A 34 -5.46 -1.06 -21.20
C VAL A 34 -4.30 -0.31 -20.55
N PHE A 35 -3.18 -1.00 -20.43
CA PHE A 35 -1.87 -0.41 -20.19
C PHE A 35 -0.87 -0.98 -21.22
N THR A 36 0.10 -0.17 -21.63
CA THR A 36 1.11 -0.56 -22.60
C THR A 36 2.44 -0.74 -21.90
N VAL A 37 3.02 -1.93 -21.99
CA VAL A 37 4.36 -2.21 -21.47
C VAL A 37 5.44 -1.73 -22.44
N SER A 38 6.60 -1.37 -21.90
CA SER A 38 7.77 -1.01 -22.71
C SER A 38 8.42 -2.27 -23.31
N ASN A 39 9.44 -2.06 -24.12
CA ASN A 39 10.29 -3.13 -24.66
C ASN A 39 11.43 -3.55 -23.70
N SER A 40 11.31 -3.23 -22.43
CA SER A 40 12.31 -3.63 -21.44
C SER A 40 12.22 -5.11 -21.13
N ASP A 41 13.37 -5.78 -21.06
CA ASP A 41 13.49 -7.19 -20.70
C ASP A 41 12.84 -7.57 -19.35
N ARG A 42 12.61 -6.58 -18.49
CA ARG A 42 11.97 -6.79 -17.18
C ARG A 42 10.44 -6.96 -17.27
N VAL A 43 9.82 -6.54 -18.35
CA VAL A 43 8.35 -6.53 -18.52
C VAL A 43 7.87 -7.06 -19.87
N ASN A 44 8.77 -7.22 -20.86
CA ASN A 44 8.41 -7.62 -22.21
C ASN A 44 9.62 -8.14 -23.00
N ASN A 45 10.34 -9.12 -22.45
CA ASN A 45 11.42 -9.79 -23.18
C ASN A 45 10.83 -10.85 -24.12
N ASP A 46 11.35 -10.91 -25.34
CA ASP A 46 10.96 -11.94 -26.30
C ASP A 46 11.26 -13.36 -25.75
N GLY A 47 10.31 -14.26 -25.89
CA GLY A 47 10.43 -15.64 -25.42
C GLY A 47 10.17 -15.85 -23.92
N ASN A 48 9.82 -14.81 -23.14
CA ASN A 48 9.46 -14.95 -21.75
C ASN A 48 7.96 -14.74 -21.50
N ASP A 49 7.40 -15.52 -20.59
CA ASP A 49 6.03 -15.36 -20.12
C ASP A 49 5.97 -14.43 -18.91
N TYR A 50 4.95 -13.58 -18.86
CA TYR A 50 4.72 -12.63 -17.78
C TYR A 50 3.29 -12.76 -17.26
N VAL A 51 3.13 -12.57 -15.94
CA VAL A 51 1.81 -12.47 -15.32
C VAL A 51 1.62 -11.07 -14.78
N ALA A 52 0.49 -10.44 -15.08
CA ALA A 52 0.12 -9.13 -14.54
C ALA A 52 -1.11 -9.25 -13.65
N TYR A 53 -0.99 -8.74 -12.42
CA TYR A 53 -2.12 -8.55 -11.51
C TYR A 53 -2.48 -7.08 -11.47
N VAL A 54 -3.73 -6.76 -11.77
CA VAL A 54 -4.23 -5.38 -11.85
C VAL A 54 -5.33 -5.18 -10.83
N TRP A 55 -5.23 -4.11 -10.05
CA TRP A 55 -6.24 -3.73 -9.05
C TRP A 55 -6.73 -2.31 -9.31
N ALA A 56 -8.02 -2.10 -9.12
CA ALA A 56 -8.66 -0.79 -9.14
C ALA A 56 -9.19 -0.44 -7.74
N ASP A 57 -9.40 0.83 -7.48
CA ASP A 57 -10.20 1.24 -6.32
C ASP A 57 -11.64 0.74 -6.47
N ILE A 58 -12.14 0.05 -5.44
CA ILE A 58 -13.52 -0.44 -5.38
C ILE A 58 -14.11 0.05 -4.06
N PRO A 59 -15.09 0.95 -4.08
CA PRO A 59 -15.71 1.46 -2.86
C PRO A 59 -16.19 0.34 -1.94
N GLY A 60 -15.85 0.44 -0.65
CA GLY A 60 -16.21 -0.55 0.35
C GLY A 60 -15.43 -1.88 0.31
N VAL A 61 -14.53 -2.08 -0.67
CA VAL A 61 -13.77 -3.33 -0.85
C VAL A 61 -12.28 -3.11 -0.75
N GLN A 62 -11.74 -2.20 -1.56
CA GLN A 62 -10.29 -1.95 -1.61
C GLN A 62 -9.98 -0.52 -2.02
N LYS A 63 -8.86 0.01 -1.50
CA LYS A 63 -8.39 1.37 -1.76
C LYS A 63 -6.87 1.41 -1.87
N PHE A 64 -6.39 2.13 -2.89
CA PHE A 64 -4.96 2.33 -3.14
C PHE A 64 -4.65 3.82 -3.15
N GLY A 65 -3.59 4.25 -2.46
CA GLY A 65 -3.30 5.67 -2.39
C GLY A 65 -1.93 5.98 -1.80
N ILE A 66 -1.76 7.27 -1.53
CA ILE A 66 -0.62 7.80 -0.78
C ILE A 66 -1.12 8.63 0.40
N TYR A 67 -0.31 8.72 1.44
CA TYR A 67 -0.46 9.72 2.49
C TYR A 67 0.88 10.40 2.79
N ASN A 68 0.81 11.62 3.33
CA ASN A 68 1.96 12.34 3.83
C ASN A 68 2.10 12.08 5.33
N GLY A 69 3.30 11.78 5.78
CA GLY A 69 3.60 11.80 7.20
C GLY A 69 3.53 13.23 7.76
N ASN A 70 3.25 13.35 9.05
CA ASN A 70 3.23 14.65 9.75
C ASN A 70 4.25 14.75 10.88
N GLY A 71 5.01 13.69 11.15
CA GLY A 71 6.03 13.65 12.20
C GLY A 71 5.49 13.76 13.62
N ASN A 72 4.20 13.58 13.85
CA ASN A 72 3.54 13.75 15.12
C ASN A 72 2.94 12.44 15.65
N ALA A 73 2.93 12.25 16.96
CA ALA A 73 2.29 11.09 17.58
C ALA A 73 0.78 11.04 17.29
N ASN A 74 0.14 12.20 17.09
CA ASN A 74 -1.18 12.29 16.50
C ASN A 74 -1.06 12.32 14.97
N GLY A 75 -0.72 11.16 14.39
CA GLY A 75 -0.46 11.01 12.97
C GLY A 75 -1.68 11.22 12.07
N PRO A 76 -1.52 11.13 10.75
CA PRO A 76 -2.61 11.35 9.82
C PRO A 76 -3.68 10.25 9.93
N PHE A 77 -4.92 10.63 9.65
CA PHE A 77 -6.03 9.72 9.34
C PHE A 77 -6.13 9.55 7.82
N ILE A 78 -6.21 8.30 7.39
CA ILE A 78 -6.32 7.93 5.99
C ILE A 78 -7.70 7.32 5.75
N ASN A 79 -8.54 8.06 5.04
CA ASN A 79 -9.89 7.61 4.70
C ASN A 79 -9.83 6.59 3.55
N THR A 80 -10.30 5.38 3.80
CA THR A 80 -10.45 4.33 2.79
C THR A 80 -11.91 4.14 2.36
N GLY A 81 -12.87 4.67 3.14
CA GLY A 81 -14.31 4.46 2.96
C GLY A 81 -14.81 3.14 3.56
N PHE A 82 -13.96 2.38 4.26
CA PHE A 82 -14.28 1.12 4.92
C PHE A 82 -13.29 0.85 6.07
N ARG A 83 -13.63 -0.07 6.97
CA ARG A 83 -12.71 -0.61 7.95
C ARG A 83 -11.72 -1.57 7.26
N PRO A 84 -10.40 -1.31 7.30
CA PRO A 84 -9.43 -2.24 6.74
C PRO A 84 -9.38 -3.57 7.51
N ALA A 85 -9.26 -4.69 6.80
CA ALA A 85 -8.79 -5.96 7.34
C ALA A 85 -7.26 -6.04 7.28
N ILE A 86 -6.70 -5.49 6.19
CA ILE A 86 -5.28 -5.51 5.93
C ILE A 86 -4.87 -4.20 5.26
N ILE A 87 -3.71 -3.68 5.65
CA ILE A 87 -3.00 -2.63 4.94
C ILE A 87 -1.60 -3.11 4.59
N TRP A 88 -1.16 -2.78 3.38
CA TRP A 88 0.20 -2.99 2.92
C TRP A 88 0.75 -1.64 2.49
N TYR A 89 1.83 -1.19 3.12
CA TYR A 89 2.33 0.17 2.90
C TYR A 89 3.86 0.21 2.86
N LYS A 90 4.38 1.29 2.26
CA LYS A 90 5.81 1.53 2.14
C LYS A 90 6.12 3.02 1.98
N ASP A 91 7.23 3.46 2.60
CA ASP A 91 7.86 4.73 2.28
C ASP A 91 8.37 4.72 0.83
N ARG A 92 7.76 5.57 -0.01
CA ARG A 92 8.16 5.70 -1.41
C ARG A 92 9.28 6.72 -1.62
N THR A 93 9.56 7.57 -0.61
CA THR A 93 10.50 8.70 -0.70
C THR A 93 11.93 8.28 -0.40
N SER A 94 12.15 7.62 0.74
CA SER A 94 13.51 7.23 1.17
C SER A 94 13.72 5.72 1.27
N GLY A 95 12.68 4.92 0.97
CA GLY A 95 12.78 3.47 1.04
C GLY A 95 12.42 2.92 2.43
N GLY A 96 12.90 1.71 2.75
CA GLY A 96 12.50 0.95 3.92
C GLY A 96 11.71 -0.29 3.53
N TYR A 97 11.23 -1.04 4.51
CA TYR A 97 10.50 -2.27 4.26
C TYR A 97 9.09 -2.03 3.72
N TRP A 98 8.59 -3.00 2.99
CA TRP A 98 7.17 -3.16 2.76
C TRP A 98 6.55 -3.77 4.01
N ASN A 99 5.60 -3.09 4.60
CA ASN A 99 4.99 -3.45 5.88
C ASN A 99 3.56 -3.90 5.66
N ILE A 100 3.18 -5.01 6.30
CA ILE A 100 1.83 -5.55 6.29
C ILE A 100 1.30 -5.55 7.71
N ARG A 101 0.11 -5.01 7.90
CA ARG A 101 -0.66 -5.08 9.14
C ARG A 101 -2.06 -5.59 8.87
N ASP A 102 -2.61 -6.37 9.80
CA ASP A 102 -3.94 -6.91 9.68
C ASP A 102 -4.70 -6.92 11.01
N SER A 103 -6.03 -7.06 10.92
CA SER A 103 -6.94 -7.05 12.05
C SER A 103 -7.02 -8.39 12.79
N LYS A 104 -6.38 -9.45 12.29
CA LYS A 104 -6.50 -10.80 12.86
C LYS A 104 -5.36 -11.13 13.82
N ARG A 105 -4.13 -10.75 13.49
CA ARG A 105 -2.97 -10.90 14.38
C ARG A 105 -3.06 -10.03 15.62
N THR A 106 -3.55 -8.79 15.45
CA THR A 106 -3.85 -7.88 16.56
C THR A 106 -5.31 -7.44 16.44
N PRO A 107 -6.26 -8.08 17.14
CA PRO A 107 -7.69 -7.82 16.94
C PRO A 107 -8.18 -6.49 17.53
N TYR A 108 -7.38 -5.85 18.38
CA TYR A 108 -7.68 -4.56 19.01
C TYR A 108 -6.84 -3.43 18.40
N ASN A 109 -7.37 -2.20 18.47
CA ASN A 109 -6.65 -1.02 18.03
C ASN A 109 -5.36 -0.78 18.83
N GLY A 110 -4.42 -0.09 18.20
CA GLY A 110 -3.03 -0.11 18.56
C GLY A 110 -2.30 -1.25 17.88
N ILE A 111 -2.70 -1.58 16.63
CA ILE A 111 -2.10 -2.68 15.84
C ILE A 111 -0.60 -2.44 15.69
N ALA A 112 0.19 -3.22 16.41
CA ALA A 112 1.63 -3.10 16.50
C ALA A 112 2.38 -4.22 15.75
N GLN A 113 1.73 -5.37 15.54
CA GLN A 113 2.33 -6.49 14.81
C GLN A 113 2.44 -6.20 13.34
N GLU A 114 3.61 -6.45 12.76
CA GLU A 114 3.84 -6.26 11.33
C GLU A 114 4.67 -7.39 10.73
N LEU A 115 4.39 -7.68 9.47
CA LEU A 115 5.19 -8.53 8.59
C LEU A 115 5.87 -7.69 7.53
N TYR A 116 6.96 -8.22 7.00
CA TYR A 116 7.73 -7.61 5.92
C TYR A 116 7.77 -8.54 4.71
N THR A 117 7.71 -7.97 3.49
CA THR A 117 7.87 -8.76 2.26
C THR A 117 9.28 -8.68 1.67
N ALA A 118 10.11 -7.76 2.15
CA ALA A 118 11.44 -7.49 1.60
C ALA A 118 12.60 -8.07 2.45
N THR A 119 12.29 -8.90 3.43
CA THR A 119 13.27 -9.49 4.36
C THR A 119 12.76 -10.84 4.86
N SER A 120 13.68 -11.66 5.38
CA SER A 120 13.37 -12.92 6.06
C SER A 120 13.13 -12.77 7.56
N GLU A 121 12.99 -11.53 8.05
CA GLU A 121 12.69 -11.30 9.46
C GLU A 121 11.33 -11.91 9.84
N ALA A 122 11.28 -12.47 11.05
CA ALA A 122 10.04 -12.95 11.62
C ALA A 122 9.06 -11.78 11.88
N GLU A 123 7.81 -12.13 12.15
CA GLU A 123 6.82 -11.15 12.63
C GLU A 123 7.41 -10.35 13.81
N ASN A 124 7.21 -9.04 13.73
CA ASN A 124 7.72 -8.13 14.73
C ASN A 124 6.59 -7.34 15.38
N THR A 125 6.74 -7.04 16.68
CA THR A 125 5.83 -6.17 17.42
C THR A 125 6.51 -4.84 17.69
N HIS A 126 6.12 -3.82 16.95
CA HIS A 126 6.64 -2.47 17.08
C HIS A 126 5.65 -1.55 17.80
N ASN A 127 5.77 -1.42 19.10
CA ASN A 127 4.93 -0.53 19.91
C ASN A 127 5.07 0.96 19.53
N THR A 128 6.09 1.33 18.78
CA THR A 128 6.33 2.69 18.29
C THR A 128 5.84 2.93 16.86
N ARG A 129 5.12 1.99 16.26
CA ARG A 129 4.60 2.10 14.89
C ARG A 129 3.11 1.74 14.80
N ASN A 130 2.36 2.01 15.85
CA ASN A 130 0.97 1.59 15.98
C ASN A 130 0.06 2.27 14.97
N VAL A 131 -0.95 1.51 14.53
CA VAL A 131 -2.02 1.94 13.64
C VAL A 131 -3.36 1.54 14.26
N ASP A 132 -4.35 2.42 14.19
CA ASP A 132 -5.73 2.09 14.51
C ASP A 132 -6.50 1.83 13.21
N PHE A 133 -7.23 0.72 13.14
CA PHE A 133 -8.22 0.47 12.11
C PHE A 133 -9.59 0.96 12.58
N LEU A 134 -10.13 1.94 11.87
CA LEU A 134 -11.39 2.61 12.15
C LEU A 134 -12.45 2.21 11.11
N SER A 135 -13.72 2.50 11.39
CA SER A 135 -14.84 2.09 10.53
C SER A 135 -14.73 2.56 9.06
N ASN A 136 -14.01 3.66 8.82
CA ASN A 136 -13.88 4.27 7.50
C ASN A 136 -12.43 4.52 7.06
N GLY A 137 -11.45 3.87 7.72
CA GLY A 137 -10.05 4.04 7.36
C GLY A 137 -9.09 3.59 8.46
N PHE A 138 -7.87 4.11 8.39
CA PHE A 138 -6.86 3.84 9.40
C PHE A 138 -6.16 5.12 9.87
N LYS A 139 -5.70 5.11 11.11
CA LYS A 139 -5.01 6.24 11.73
C LYS A 139 -3.63 5.83 12.21
N ILE A 140 -2.63 6.63 11.86
CA ILE A 140 -1.28 6.48 12.37
C ILE A 140 -1.22 7.03 13.80
N LYS A 141 -0.61 6.31 14.74
CA LYS A 141 -0.59 6.62 16.18
C LYS A 141 0.79 6.92 16.73
N ASN A 142 1.72 7.31 15.89
CA ASN A 142 3.10 7.61 16.32
C ASN A 142 3.83 8.49 15.30
N ALA A 143 5.03 8.97 15.68
CA ALA A 143 5.88 9.83 14.87
C ALA A 143 7.05 9.07 14.22
N HIS A 144 7.04 7.73 14.23
CA HIS A 144 8.17 6.94 13.75
C HIS A 144 8.38 7.09 12.23
N ASP A 145 9.61 7.27 11.81
CA ASP A 145 10.02 7.54 10.42
C ASP A 145 9.56 6.50 9.40
N ALA A 146 9.46 5.23 9.79
CA ALA A 146 9.02 4.16 8.90
C ALA A 146 7.56 4.30 8.45
N ILE A 147 6.74 5.11 9.15
CA ILE A 147 5.31 5.23 8.90
C ILE A 147 4.81 6.69 8.92
N ASN A 148 5.55 7.64 9.51
CA ASN A 148 5.02 9.00 9.73
C ASN A 148 6.06 10.13 9.74
N ASN A 149 7.15 10.04 9.00
CA ASN A 149 8.08 11.16 8.87
C ASN A 149 7.44 12.32 8.10
N SER A 150 7.57 13.55 8.59
CA SER A 150 6.93 14.76 8.02
C SER A 150 7.40 15.15 6.62
N SER A 151 8.57 14.66 6.19
CA SER A 151 9.12 14.93 4.86
C SER A 151 8.91 13.78 3.86
N ARG A 152 8.12 12.75 4.24
CA ARG A 152 7.96 11.53 3.46
C ARG A 152 6.52 11.27 3.04
N GLN A 153 6.41 10.55 1.93
CA GLN A 153 5.16 10.04 1.41
C GLN A 153 5.16 8.52 1.44
N TYR A 154 4.03 7.97 1.81
CA TYR A 154 3.82 6.53 1.94
C TYR A 154 2.77 6.07 0.95
N LEU A 155 3.13 5.06 0.17
CA LEU A 155 2.19 4.32 -0.66
C LEU A 155 1.45 3.33 0.24
N TYR A 156 0.14 3.17 0.05
CA TYR A 156 -0.64 2.15 0.73
C TYR A 156 -1.59 1.41 -0.20
N MET A 157 -1.89 0.20 0.19
CA MET A 157 -2.93 -0.66 -0.35
C MET A 157 -3.75 -1.16 0.83
N ALA A 158 -5.06 -1.04 0.78
CA ALA A 158 -5.96 -1.43 1.85
C ALA A 158 -7.11 -2.27 1.29
N TRP A 159 -7.47 -3.31 2.03
CA TRP A 159 -8.61 -4.18 1.73
C TRP A 159 -9.53 -4.24 2.92
N ALA A 160 -10.84 -4.26 2.65
CA ALA A 160 -11.90 -4.27 3.67
C ALA A 160 -11.93 -5.59 4.46
N GLU A 161 -12.39 -5.54 5.70
CA GLU A 161 -12.65 -6.74 6.51
C GLU A 161 -13.80 -7.57 5.95
N ALA A 162 -14.84 -6.89 5.48
CA ALA A 162 -15.92 -7.45 4.66
C ALA A 162 -16.35 -6.40 3.66
N PRO A 163 -16.81 -6.76 2.46
CA PRO A 163 -17.35 -5.78 1.54
C PRO A 163 -18.49 -5.01 2.21
N GLN A 164 -18.43 -3.69 2.20
CA GLN A 164 -19.48 -2.85 2.79
C GLN A 164 -20.79 -2.97 2.00
N PHE A 165 -20.68 -3.31 0.72
CA PHE A 165 -21.83 -3.54 -0.16
C PHE A 165 -21.65 -4.88 -0.88
N ASN A 166 -22.74 -5.62 -1.06
CA ASN A 166 -22.75 -6.78 -1.93
C ASN A 166 -22.78 -6.35 -3.42
N LEU A 167 -22.62 -7.32 -4.34
CA LEU A 167 -22.68 -7.09 -5.79
C LEU A 167 -23.98 -6.42 -6.28
N TYR A 168 -25.03 -6.40 -5.47
CA TYR A 168 -26.34 -5.84 -5.80
C TYR A 168 -26.63 -4.55 -5.03
N GLY A 169 -25.64 -3.94 -4.39
CA GLY A 169 -25.77 -2.65 -3.68
C GLY A 169 -26.39 -2.73 -2.27
N GLY A 170 -26.67 -3.92 -1.77
CA GLY A 170 -27.11 -4.10 -0.37
C GLY A 170 -25.94 -4.03 0.61
N GLN A 171 -26.17 -3.46 1.81
CA GLN A 171 -25.15 -3.52 2.87
C GLN A 171 -24.95 -4.97 3.33
N SER A 172 -23.68 -5.37 3.50
CA SER A 172 -23.36 -6.59 4.21
C SER A 172 -23.56 -6.37 5.71
N ASN A 173 -24.39 -7.17 6.35
CA ASN A 173 -24.57 -7.20 7.81
C ASN A 173 -23.35 -7.83 8.48
#